data_d8dfa32a1fe094d10ca8a1ac67427eb2
#
_entry.id   d8dfa32a1fe094d10ca8a1ac67427eb2
#
_cell.length_a   1.000
_cell.length_b   1.000
_cell.length_c   1.000
_cell.angle_alpha   90.00
_cell.angle_beta   90.00
_cell.angle_gamma   90.00
#
_symmetry.space_group_name_H-M   'P 1'
#
loop_
_entity.id
_entity.type
_entity.pdbx_description
1 polymer ?
#
loop_
_entity_poly.entity_id
_entity_poly.type
_entity_poly.pdbx_seq_one_letter_code
_entity_poly.pdbx_strand_id
1 'polypeptide(L)'
;MASDQRILVTVFLRHDQSKALDEIMAHTKKTGFYRDFPPEGCELVSWVVAMSFGFIIQLLVQPDALRNLNRFMEQKAWGAFRYEVYPSYDFKPIAEKFKKEHA
;
A
#
# COMPACT_ATOMS: atom_id res chain seq x y z
N MET A 1 -1.71 -9.00 27.91
CA MET A 1 -2.04 -8.07 26.82
C MET A 1 -1.85 -8.76 25.49
N ALA A 2 -2.84 -8.73 24.66
CA ALA A 2 -2.73 -9.36 23.35
C ALA A 2 -1.74 -8.60 22.46
N SER A 3 -0.89 -9.32 21.76
CA SER A 3 -0.02 -8.71 20.77
C SER A 3 -0.86 -8.21 19.60
N ASP A 4 -0.35 -7.20 18.93
CA ASP A 4 -0.97 -6.69 17.72
C ASP A 4 -0.83 -7.77 16.63
N GLN A 5 -1.95 -8.28 16.15
CA GLN A 5 -1.97 -9.33 15.13
C GLN A 5 -2.10 -8.77 13.72
N ARG A 6 -2.16 -7.46 13.59
CA ARG A 6 -2.25 -6.84 12.27
C ARG A 6 -0.98 -7.09 11.48
N ILE A 7 -1.14 -7.16 10.18
CA ILE A 7 -0.06 -7.43 9.25
C ILE A 7 0.38 -6.10 8.64
N LEU A 8 1.68 -5.83 8.66
CA LEU A 8 2.21 -4.71 7.92
C LEU A 8 2.20 -5.07 6.43
N VAL A 9 1.58 -4.25 5.62
CA VAL A 9 1.45 -4.49 4.18
C VAL A 9 2.01 -3.29 3.43
N THR A 10 2.87 -3.55 2.45
CA THR A 10 3.39 -2.51 1.58
C THR A 10 2.69 -2.60 0.24
N VAL A 11 2.13 -1.48 -0.18
CA VAL A 11 1.39 -1.35 -1.44
C VAL A 11 2.19 -0.45 -2.37
N PHE A 12 2.46 -0.96 -3.56
CA PHE A 12 3.10 -0.19 -4.62
C PHE A 12 2.06 0.13 -5.67
N LEU A 13 1.83 1.41 -5.90
CA LEU A 13 0.92 1.89 -6.94
C LEU A 13 1.75 2.59 -8.01
N ARG A 14 2.13 1.82 -9.01
CA ARG A 14 2.91 2.35 -10.13
C ARG A 14 1.98 3.05 -11.09
N HIS A 15 2.32 4.27 -11.48
CA HIS A 15 1.55 5.01 -12.49
C HIS A 15 1.55 4.24 -13.81
N ASP A 16 0.38 4.09 -14.40
CA ASP A 16 0.26 3.49 -15.72
C ASP A 16 0.58 4.56 -16.76
N GLN A 17 1.85 4.61 -17.16
CA GLN A 17 2.34 5.64 -18.08
C GLN A 17 1.86 5.45 -19.52
N SER A 18 1.13 4.37 -19.79
CA SER A 18 0.46 4.23 -21.08
C SER A 18 -0.75 5.14 -21.20
N LYS A 19 -1.16 5.77 -20.09
CA LYS A 19 -2.31 6.67 -20.01
C LYS A 19 -1.86 8.08 -19.66
N ALA A 20 -2.61 9.08 -20.12
CA ALA A 20 -2.37 10.45 -19.72
C ALA A 20 -2.75 10.64 -18.25
N LEU A 21 -2.05 11.54 -17.58
CA LEU A 21 -2.29 11.81 -16.16
C LEU A 21 -3.76 12.22 -15.92
N ASP A 22 -4.35 13.00 -16.81
CA ASP A 22 -5.75 13.41 -16.69
C ASP A 22 -6.70 12.23 -16.72
N GLU A 23 -6.41 11.20 -17.51
CA GLU A 23 -7.20 9.97 -17.54
C GLU A 23 -7.14 9.24 -16.20
N ILE A 24 -5.94 9.14 -15.62
CA ILE A 24 -5.74 8.50 -14.33
C ILE A 24 -6.51 9.26 -13.25
N MET A 25 -6.43 10.58 -13.24
CA MET A 25 -7.12 11.41 -12.26
C MET A 25 -8.64 11.28 -12.39
N ALA A 26 -9.15 11.28 -13.63
CA ALA A 26 -10.58 11.10 -13.86
C ALA A 26 -11.04 9.72 -13.40
N HIS A 27 -10.24 8.69 -13.65
CA HIS A 27 -10.58 7.32 -13.26
C HIS A 27 -10.60 7.16 -11.74
N THR A 28 -9.60 7.67 -11.04
CA THR A 28 -9.55 7.58 -9.57
C THR A 28 -10.70 8.37 -8.93
N LYS A 29 -11.09 9.48 -9.52
CA LYS A 29 -12.24 10.24 -9.04
C LYS A 29 -13.53 9.45 -9.24
N LYS A 30 -13.68 8.81 -10.39
CA LYS A 30 -14.88 8.02 -10.72
C LYS A 30 -15.02 6.82 -9.78
N THR A 31 -13.93 6.13 -9.50
CA THR A 31 -13.95 4.95 -8.61
C THR A 31 -14.03 5.31 -7.14
N GLY A 32 -13.67 6.53 -6.77
CA GLY A 32 -13.60 6.97 -5.38
C GLY A 32 -12.37 6.47 -4.65
N PHE A 33 -11.29 6.19 -5.38
CA PHE A 33 -10.07 5.64 -4.80
C PHE A 33 -9.57 6.50 -3.62
N TYR A 34 -9.33 7.78 -3.85
CA TYR A 34 -8.79 8.65 -2.80
C TYR A 34 -9.80 8.91 -1.68
N ARG A 35 -11.08 8.99 -2.02
CA ARG A 35 -12.14 9.21 -1.02
C ARG A 35 -12.21 8.07 -0.02
N ASP A 36 -12.05 6.84 -0.50
CA ASP A 36 -12.36 5.64 0.28
C ASP A 36 -11.12 4.90 0.80
N PHE A 37 -9.92 5.33 0.43
CA PHE A 37 -8.68 4.69 0.86
C PHE A 37 -8.21 5.30 2.20
N PRO A 38 -7.76 4.51 3.17
CA PRO A 38 -7.68 3.04 3.15
C PRO A 38 -9.03 2.38 3.45
N PRO A 39 -9.24 1.15 2.96
CA PRO A 39 -10.49 0.46 3.23
C PRO A 39 -10.60 0.03 4.70
N GLU A 40 -11.81 -0.37 5.09
CA GLU A 40 -12.09 -0.80 6.45
C GLU A 40 -11.18 -1.96 6.85
N GLY A 41 -10.69 -1.93 8.08
CA GLY A 41 -9.77 -2.93 8.61
C GLY A 41 -8.32 -2.64 8.30
N CYS A 42 -8.02 -1.53 7.65
CA CYS A 42 -6.67 -1.11 7.29
C CYS A 42 -6.38 0.26 7.89
N GLU A 43 -5.22 0.39 8.53
CA GLU A 43 -4.76 1.66 9.09
C GLU A 43 -3.60 2.17 8.26
N LEU A 44 -3.66 3.43 7.83
CA LEU A 44 -2.59 4.05 7.07
C LEU A 44 -1.40 4.35 7.99
N VAL A 45 -0.23 3.79 7.65
CA VAL A 45 1.02 4.04 8.37
C VAL A 45 1.82 5.12 7.66
N SER A 46 2.02 4.99 6.36
CA SER A 46 2.75 5.97 5.57
C SER A 46 2.28 5.95 4.12
N TRP A 47 2.43 7.08 3.46
CA TRP A 47 2.06 7.21 2.05
C TRP A 47 3.01 8.23 1.43
N VAL A 48 3.91 7.75 0.58
CA VAL A 48 4.89 8.63 -0.06
C VAL A 48 4.75 8.54 -1.57
N VAL A 49 5.14 9.61 -2.23
CA VAL A 49 5.32 9.64 -3.68
C VAL A 49 6.78 9.33 -3.96
N ALA A 50 7.03 8.29 -4.75
CA ALA A 50 8.34 8.05 -5.32
C ALA A 50 8.30 8.63 -6.73
N MET A 51 9.07 9.69 -6.96
CA MET A 51 9.00 10.43 -8.22
C MET A 51 9.26 9.50 -9.41
N SER A 52 8.46 9.65 -10.45
CA SER A 52 8.46 8.83 -11.66
C SER A 52 7.89 7.42 -11.49
N PHE A 53 7.75 6.94 -10.26
CA PHE A 53 7.23 5.60 -9.98
C PHE A 53 5.73 5.64 -9.69
N GLY A 54 5.34 6.40 -8.67
CA GLY A 54 3.98 6.42 -8.16
C GLY A 54 3.97 6.49 -6.65
N PHE A 55 3.10 5.69 -6.02
CA PHE A 55 2.96 5.70 -4.57
C PHE A 55 3.57 4.46 -3.93
N ILE A 56 4.15 4.65 -2.77
CA ILE A 56 4.53 3.56 -1.88
C ILE A 56 3.81 3.79 -0.57
N ILE A 57 2.94 2.87 -0.20
CA ILE A 57 2.03 3.01 0.93
C ILE A 57 2.26 1.86 1.89
N GLN A 58 2.26 2.16 3.19
CA GLN A 58 2.29 1.10 4.20
C GLN A 58 1.03 1.15 5.03
N LEU A 59 0.44 -0.01 5.26
CA LEU A 59 -0.79 -0.19 6.01
C LEU A 59 -0.59 -1.24 7.08
N LEU A 60 -1.27 -1.06 8.21
CA LEU A 60 -1.49 -2.15 9.17
C LEU A 60 -2.87 -2.72 8.89
N VAL A 61 -2.93 -4.01 8.59
CA VAL A 61 -4.14 -4.66 8.08
C VAL A 61 -4.57 -5.77 9.02
N GLN A 62 -5.84 -5.75 9.43
CA GLN A 62 -6.41 -6.88 10.18
C GLN A 62 -6.34 -8.12 9.30
N PRO A 63 -5.97 -9.28 9.86
CA PRO A 63 -5.86 -10.50 9.03
C PRO A 63 -7.12 -10.82 8.24
N ASP A 64 -8.31 -10.59 8.82
CA ASP A 64 -9.57 -10.84 8.14
C ASP A 64 -9.94 -9.75 7.12
N ALA A 65 -9.19 -8.66 7.07
CA ALA A 65 -9.41 -7.58 6.09
C ALA A 65 -8.55 -7.72 4.84
N LEU A 66 -7.70 -8.73 4.74
CA LEU A 66 -6.84 -8.91 3.57
C LEU A 66 -7.64 -9.04 2.28
N ARG A 67 -8.73 -9.81 2.31
CA ARG A 67 -9.60 -9.95 1.15
C ARG A 67 -10.23 -8.61 0.78
N ASN A 68 -10.66 -7.86 1.79
CA ASN A 68 -11.27 -6.55 1.56
C ASN A 68 -10.29 -5.58 0.91
N LEU A 69 -9.03 -5.58 1.36
CA LEU A 69 -7.99 -4.77 0.75
C LEU A 69 -7.78 -5.17 -0.72
N ASN A 70 -7.67 -6.46 -0.99
CA ASN A 70 -7.48 -6.94 -2.36
C ASN A 70 -8.65 -6.53 -3.27
N ARG A 71 -9.89 -6.69 -2.78
CA ARG A 71 -11.09 -6.30 -3.53
C ARG A 71 -11.11 -4.80 -3.79
N PHE A 72 -10.71 -4.01 -2.81
CA PHE A 72 -10.62 -2.56 -2.98
C PHE A 72 -9.65 -2.22 -4.13
N MET A 73 -8.48 -2.86 -4.15
CA MET A 73 -7.50 -2.61 -5.20
C MET A 73 -8.04 -3.00 -6.57
N GLU A 74 -8.70 -4.16 -6.65
CA GLU A 74 -9.31 -4.62 -7.91
C GLU A 74 -10.39 -3.67 -8.42
N GLN A 75 -11.18 -3.11 -7.52
CA GLN A 75 -12.31 -2.27 -7.89
C GLN A 75 -11.95 -0.81 -8.13
N LYS A 76 -10.95 -0.29 -7.42
CA LYS A 76 -10.68 1.14 -7.40
C LYS A 76 -9.31 1.56 -7.92
N ALA A 77 -8.31 0.70 -7.83
CA ALA A 77 -6.98 1.01 -8.34
C ALA A 77 -6.76 0.45 -9.74
N TRP A 78 -7.44 -0.63 -10.08
CA TRP A 78 -7.32 -1.25 -11.39
C TRP A 78 -7.71 -0.26 -12.49
N GLY A 79 -6.86 -0.15 -13.49
CA GLY A 79 -7.10 0.78 -14.60
C GLY A 79 -6.46 2.15 -14.42
N ALA A 80 -6.12 2.53 -13.18
CA ALA A 80 -5.38 3.77 -12.91
C ALA A 80 -3.92 3.48 -12.60
N PHE A 81 -3.67 2.39 -11.87
CA PHE A 81 -2.34 2.03 -11.42
C PHE A 81 -2.07 0.57 -11.71
N ARG A 82 -0.79 0.25 -11.84
CA ARG A 82 -0.31 -1.12 -11.72
C ARG A 82 0.07 -1.29 -10.27
N TYR A 83 -0.57 -2.23 -9.58
CA TYR A 83 -0.40 -2.36 -8.15
C TYR A 83 0.24 -3.68 -7.76
N GLU A 84 0.99 -3.63 -6.67
CA GLU A 84 1.58 -4.79 -6.02
C GLU A 84 1.34 -4.64 -4.54
N VAL A 85 1.01 -5.74 -3.85
CA VAL A 85 0.68 -5.74 -2.44
C VAL A 85 1.47 -6.85 -1.77
N TYR A 86 2.30 -6.49 -0.80
CA TYR A 86 3.20 -7.45 -0.16
C TYR A 86 3.09 -7.40 1.36
N PRO A 87 2.91 -8.54 2.02
CA PRO A 87 3.10 -8.59 3.47
C PRO A 87 4.56 -8.26 3.78
N SER A 88 4.75 -7.50 4.84
CA SER A 88 6.07 -6.94 5.16
C SER A 88 6.31 -7.01 6.66
N TYR A 89 7.55 -6.81 7.07
CA TYR A 89 7.89 -6.63 8.47
C TYR A 89 9.05 -5.64 8.58
N ASP A 90 9.14 -5.00 9.75
CA ASP A 90 10.18 -4.01 10.01
C ASP A 90 11.54 -4.71 10.21
N PHE A 91 12.47 -4.46 9.32
CA PHE A 91 13.80 -5.05 9.39
C PHE A 91 14.80 -4.22 10.19
N LYS A 92 14.43 -3.02 10.58
CA LYS A 92 15.35 -2.11 11.26
C LYS A 92 16.01 -2.70 12.51
N PRO A 93 15.26 -3.34 13.43
CA PRO A 93 15.89 -3.96 14.60
C PRO A 93 16.85 -5.06 14.22
N ILE A 94 16.51 -5.84 13.21
CA ILE A 94 17.35 -6.95 12.73
C ILE A 94 18.63 -6.39 12.08
N ALA A 95 18.48 -5.35 11.28
CA ALA A 95 19.62 -4.69 10.64
C ALA A 95 20.59 -4.12 11.67
N GLU A 96 20.08 -3.52 12.74
CA GLU A 96 20.90 -2.98 13.81
C GLU A 96 21.69 -4.10 14.54
N LYS A 97 21.04 -5.24 14.74
CA LYS A 97 21.70 -6.40 15.32
C LYS A 97 22.83 -6.90 14.41
N PHE A 98 22.57 -7.02 13.13
CA PHE A 98 23.58 -7.44 12.16
C PHE A 98 24.74 -6.47 12.10
N LYS A 99 24.46 -5.17 12.16
CA LYS A 99 25.48 -4.15 12.18
C LYS A 99 26.46 -4.35 13.34
N LYS A 100 25.96 -4.66 14.53
CA LYS A 100 26.80 -4.92 15.70
C LYS A 100 27.59 -6.22 15.53
N GLU A 101 26.97 -7.26 14.99
CA GLU A 101 27.61 -8.56 14.81
C GLU A 101 28.69 -8.53 13.73
N HIS A 102 28.56 -7.65 12.74
CA HIS A 102 29.47 -7.55 11.60
C HIS A 102 30.42 -6.35 11.69
N ALA A 103 30.47 -5.71 12.84
CA ALA A 103 31.36 -4.55 13.05
C ALA A 103 32.83 -4.97 13.14
#